data_75d495e66900438843546651494727cb
#
_entry.id   75d495e66900438843546651494727cb
#
_cell.length_a   1.000
_cell.length_b   1.000
_cell.length_c   1.000
_cell.angle_alpha   90.00
_cell.angle_beta   90.00
_cell.angle_gamma   90.00
#
_symmetry.space_group_name_H-M   'P 1'
#
loop_
_entity.id
_entity.type
_entity.pdbx_description
1 polymer ?
#
loop_
_entity_poly.entity_id
_entity_poly.type
_entity_poly.pdbx_seq_one_letter_code
_entity_poly.pdbx_strand_id
1 'polypeptide(L)'
;MAKKKKQKKKNTPSKQPVVSRPKEFLDLIAPAAVKFNTDHFILGGTYRSVVALRSYPPTTEELALLRRLGEMAGVTLRLSARRVTTAEEDAIIHAATNKNRMERSNFSNIKQSVTAEEKIQDVETLIKTTRRQTEPLIHCSCFLELTAPTMEELRSLRDEVNAILIRSKLGTDPLLLRQRDGFLSSNPAGQNAFGSFAERVLPASSVANLYPISYSGKTDPMGFYVGRDKYGSNVIVDLDRRADDKTN
;
A
#
# COMPACT_ATOMS: atom_id res chain seq x y z
N MET A 1 1.24 49.68 -62.01
CA MET A 1 1.45 48.24 -61.48
C MET A 1 0.94 48.19 -60.09
N ALA A 2 -0.24 47.57 -59.88
CA ALA A 2 -0.91 47.43 -58.57
C ALA A 2 -0.76 46.00 -58.05
N LYS A 3 -0.08 45.82 -56.89
CA LYS A 3 0.10 44.53 -56.23
C LYS A 3 -1.16 44.18 -55.44
N LYS A 4 -1.89 43.14 -55.86
CA LYS A 4 -3.00 42.53 -55.13
C LYS A 4 -2.46 41.76 -53.90
N LYS A 5 -2.81 42.20 -52.67
CA LYS A 5 -2.60 41.45 -51.44
C LYS A 5 -3.63 40.32 -51.35
N LYS A 6 -3.17 39.07 -51.36
CA LYS A 6 -4.01 37.88 -51.04
C LYS A 6 -4.25 37.82 -49.53
N GLN A 7 -5.48 38.00 -49.09
CA GLN A 7 -5.92 37.69 -47.73
C GLN A 7 -6.00 36.17 -47.54
N LYS A 8 -5.18 35.65 -46.62
CA LYS A 8 -5.33 34.24 -46.12
C LYS A 8 -6.52 34.18 -45.17
N LYS A 9 -7.59 33.52 -45.58
CA LYS A 9 -8.67 33.12 -44.66
C LYS A 9 -8.13 32.14 -43.60
N LYS A 10 -8.16 32.54 -42.31
CA LYS A 10 -7.93 31.64 -41.19
C LYS A 10 -9.14 30.72 -41.08
N ASN A 11 -8.96 29.43 -41.35
CA ASN A 11 -9.92 28.39 -41.01
C ASN A 11 -9.93 28.24 -39.51
N THR A 12 -10.94 28.71 -38.83
CA THR A 12 -11.26 28.40 -37.42
C THR A 12 -11.91 27.02 -37.43
N PRO A 13 -11.39 26.04 -36.67
CA PRO A 13 -12.03 24.74 -36.59
C PRO A 13 -13.42 24.92 -35.95
N SER A 14 -14.48 24.49 -36.66
CA SER A 14 -15.84 24.48 -36.16
C SER A 14 -15.90 23.51 -34.96
N LYS A 15 -16.24 24.02 -33.78
CA LYS A 15 -16.60 23.21 -32.63
C LYS A 15 -17.83 22.37 -33.00
N GLN A 16 -17.64 21.07 -33.22
CA GLN A 16 -18.76 20.16 -33.36
C GLN A 16 -19.59 20.22 -32.07
N PRO A 17 -20.92 20.25 -32.15
CA PRO A 17 -21.76 20.22 -30.97
C PRO A 17 -21.52 18.90 -30.25
N VAL A 18 -21.12 18.97 -28.97
CA VAL A 18 -21.03 17.80 -28.09
C VAL A 18 -22.45 17.28 -27.89
N VAL A 19 -22.79 16.22 -28.56
CA VAL A 19 -24.07 15.51 -28.36
C VAL A 19 -23.98 14.93 -26.95
N SER A 20 -24.73 15.50 -26.01
CA SER A 20 -24.85 14.98 -24.65
C SER A 20 -25.63 13.65 -24.71
N ARG A 21 -24.90 12.54 -24.66
CA ARG A 21 -25.52 11.24 -24.43
C ARG A 21 -26.17 11.23 -23.05
N PRO A 22 -27.33 10.55 -22.87
CA PRO A 22 -27.87 10.33 -21.55
C PRO A 22 -26.79 9.65 -20.69
N LYS A 23 -26.51 10.18 -19.51
CA LYS A 23 -25.50 9.60 -18.60
C LYS A 23 -26.02 8.25 -18.13
N GLU A 24 -25.31 7.20 -18.49
CA GLU A 24 -25.54 5.86 -17.93
C GLU A 24 -25.08 5.84 -16.46
N PHE A 25 -25.58 4.87 -15.71
CA PHE A 25 -25.19 4.70 -14.30
C PHE A 25 -23.67 4.61 -14.13
N LEU A 26 -22.99 3.93 -15.06
CA LEU A 26 -21.51 3.84 -15.07
C LEU A 26 -20.83 5.19 -15.26
N ASP A 27 -21.42 6.12 -16.04
CA ASP A 27 -20.88 7.46 -16.23
C ASP A 27 -20.98 8.32 -14.96
N LEU A 28 -21.93 7.99 -14.05
CA LEU A 28 -22.11 8.67 -12.78
C LEU A 28 -21.07 8.24 -11.74
N ILE A 29 -20.66 6.97 -11.77
CA ILE A 29 -19.71 6.39 -10.82
C ILE A 29 -18.27 6.36 -11.35
N ALA A 30 -18.08 6.42 -12.67
CA ALA A 30 -16.76 6.45 -13.28
C ALA A 30 -16.12 7.83 -13.12
N PRO A 31 -14.84 7.90 -12.78
CA PRO A 31 -14.13 9.17 -12.72
C PRO A 31 -14.04 9.79 -14.11
N ALA A 32 -14.28 11.12 -14.19
CA ALA A 32 -14.31 11.86 -15.45
C ALA A 32 -12.99 11.81 -16.24
N ALA A 33 -11.86 11.66 -15.55
CA ALA A 33 -10.55 11.51 -16.15
C ALA A 33 -9.56 10.81 -15.20
N VAL A 34 -8.66 10.02 -15.76
CA VAL A 34 -7.50 9.45 -15.06
C VAL A 34 -6.25 9.88 -15.80
N LYS A 35 -5.30 10.51 -15.10
CA LYS A 35 -4.01 10.92 -15.67
C LYS A 35 -2.88 10.35 -14.83
N PHE A 36 -2.08 9.47 -15.41
CA PHE A 36 -0.90 8.90 -14.76
C PHE A 36 0.34 9.75 -15.07
N ASN A 37 1.07 10.11 -14.01
CA ASN A 37 2.36 10.77 -14.05
C ASN A 37 3.45 9.82 -13.52
N THR A 38 4.68 10.31 -13.38
CA THR A 38 5.84 9.50 -12.94
C THR A 38 5.68 8.92 -11.54
N ASP A 39 5.20 9.71 -10.57
CA ASP A 39 5.19 9.40 -9.14
C ASP A 39 3.80 9.52 -8.50
N HIS A 40 2.81 9.94 -9.28
CA HIS A 40 1.43 10.12 -8.85
C HIS A 40 0.46 9.97 -10.01
N PHE A 41 -0.83 9.95 -9.73
CA PHE A 41 -1.89 10.05 -10.73
C PHE A 41 -3.01 10.95 -10.22
N ILE A 42 -3.83 11.43 -11.15
CA ILE A 42 -4.98 12.26 -10.86
C ILE A 42 -6.23 11.45 -11.22
N LEU A 43 -7.15 11.33 -10.26
CA LEU A 43 -8.39 10.60 -10.41
C LEU A 43 -9.55 11.44 -9.89
N GLY A 44 -10.47 11.83 -10.79
CA GLY A 44 -11.65 12.59 -10.40
C GLY A 44 -11.34 13.91 -9.67
N GLY A 45 -10.21 14.57 -10.01
CA GLY A 45 -9.79 15.83 -9.37
C GLY A 45 -8.98 15.68 -8.10
N THR A 46 -8.74 14.45 -7.62
CA THR A 46 -7.86 14.17 -6.48
C THR A 46 -6.49 13.70 -6.95
N TYR A 47 -5.45 14.09 -6.22
CA TYR A 47 -4.08 13.62 -6.43
C TYR A 47 -3.84 12.36 -5.63
N ARG A 48 -3.29 11.35 -6.27
CA ARG A 48 -3.08 10.04 -5.66
C ARG A 48 -1.70 9.49 -5.98
N SER A 49 -1.16 8.69 -5.07
CA SER A 49 0.10 7.98 -5.26
C SER A 49 0.02 6.62 -4.61
N VAL A 50 0.55 5.59 -5.27
CA VAL A 50 0.66 4.25 -4.71
C VAL A 50 2.11 3.93 -4.43
N VAL A 51 2.36 3.38 -3.25
CA VAL A 51 3.64 2.82 -2.85
C VAL A 51 3.48 1.36 -2.45
N ALA A 52 4.48 0.53 -2.73
CA ALA A 52 4.49 -0.87 -2.32
C ALA A 52 5.41 -1.07 -1.12
N LEU A 53 5.00 -1.87 -0.14
CA LEU A 53 5.89 -2.34 0.91
C LEU A 53 6.81 -3.42 0.36
N ARG A 54 8.13 -3.23 0.49
CA ARG A 54 9.15 -4.12 -0.08
C ARG A 54 9.96 -4.87 0.95
N SER A 55 10.19 -4.28 2.10
CA SER A 55 10.97 -4.90 3.17
C SER A 55 10.29 -4.74 4.51
N TYR A 56 10.44 -5.75 5.33
CA TYR A 56 9.86 -5.86 6.66
C TYR A 56 11.01 -6.03 7.66
N PRO A 57 10.86 -5.55 8.90
CA PRO A 57 11.88 -5.74 9.92
C PRO A 57 12.03 -7.25 10.23
N PRO A 58 13.24 -7.72 10.52
CA PRO A 58 13.46 -9.13 10.88
C PRO A 58 12.77 -9.52 12.18
N THR A 59 12.69 -8.58 13.11
CA THR A 59 11.98 -8.71 14.39
C THR A 59 11.25 -7.43 14.71
N THR A 60 10.11 -7.52 15.37
CA THR A 60 9.35 -6.38 15.85
C THR A 60 8.71 -6.71 17.20
N GLU A 61 8.78 -5.77 18.13
CA GLU A 61 8.05 -5.81 19.39
C GLU A 61 6.68 -5.12 19.25
N GLU A 62 6.50 -4.36 18.18
CA GLU A 62 5.26 -3.64 17.91
C GLU A 62 4.20 -4.60 17.34
N LEU A 63 3.05 -4.66 17.98
CA LEU A 63 1.87 -5.38 17.50
C LEU A 63 1.04 -4.49 16.58
N ALA A 64 0.38 -5.10 15.61
CA ALA A 64 -0.44 -4.40 14.62
C ALA A 64 0.37 -3.30 13.90
N LEU A 65 1.46 -3.71 13.27
CA LEU A 65 2.50 -2.83 12.71
C LEU A 65 1.95 -1.76 11.73
N LEU A 66 0.90 -2.08 10.98
CA LEU A 66 0.29 -1.17 10.00
C LEU A 66 -0.90 -0.36 10.58
N ARG A 67 -1.19 -0.52 11.86
CA ARG A 67 -2.33 0.11 12.53
C ARG A 67 -2.38 1.62 12.30
N ARG A 68 -1.26 2.32 12.57
CA ARG A 68 -1.19 3.77 12.43
C ARG A 68 -1.51 4.22 11.01
N LEU A 69 -1.05 3.48 10.01
CA LEU A 69 -1.31 3.76 8.60
C LEU A 69 -2.78 3.52 8.24
N GLY A 70 -3.40 2.49 8.82
CA GLY A 70 -4.82 2.21 8.62
C GLY A 70 -5.77 3.23 9.24
N GLU A 71 -5.31 4.00 10.23
CA GLU A 71 -6.08 5.06 10.90
C GLU A 71 -5.88 6.45 10.27
N MET A 72 -4.93 6.61 9.35
CA MET A 72 -4.63 7.90 8.74
C MET A 72 -5.65 8.28 7.67
N ALA A 73 -6.15 9.50 7.74
CA ALA A 73 -6.99 10.06 6.69
C ALA A 73 -6.21 10.17 5.36
N GLY A 74 -6.85 9.82 4.26
CA GLY A 74 -6.22 9.85 2.93
C GLY A 74 -5.30 8.66 2.64
N VAL A 75 -5.15 7.69 3.55
CA VAL A 75 -4.38 6.47 3.34
C VAL A 75 -5.33 5.29 3.18
N THR A 76 -5.22 4.60 2.06
CA THR A 76 -5.90 3.33 1.82
C THR A 76 -4.87 2.22 1.76
N LEU A 77 -5.02 1.22 2.62
CA LEU A 77 -4.11 0.11 2.71
C LEU A 77 -4.74 -1.14 2.11
N ARG A 78 -4.03 -1.80 1.22
CA ARG A 78 -4.39 -3.11 0.70
C ARG A 78 -3.35 -4.14 1.05
N LEU A 79 -3.75 -5.10 1.87
CA LEU A 79 -2.99 -6.28 2.20
C LEU A 79 -3.59 -7.48 1.46
N SER A 80 -2.80 -8.14 0.63
CA SER A 80 -3.17 -9.40 -0.02
C SER A 80 -2.29 -10.50 0.54
N ALA A 81 -2.92 -11.60 0.94
CA ALA A 81 -2.25 -12.76 1.50
C ALA A 81 -2.76 -14.04 0.83
N ARG A 82 -1.85 -14.90 0.37
CA ARG A 82 -2.17 -16.23 -0.14
C ARG A 82 -1.24 -17.26 0.49
N ARG A 83 -1.77 -18.42 0.79
CA ARG A 83 -0.96 -19.52 1.31
C ARG A 83 0.05 -19.99 0.26
N VAL A 84 1.28 -20.24 0.68
CA VAL A 84 2.29 -20.94 -0.11
C VAL A 84 1.90 -22.40 -0.23
N THR A 85 1.96 -22.97 -1.43
CA THR A 85 1.73 -24.39 -1.63
C THR A 85 2.96 -25.17 -1.15
N THR A 86 2.79 -26.46 -0.81
CA THR A 86 3.92 -27.30 -0.35
C THR A 86 5.04 -27.37 -1.37
N ALA A 87 4.72 -27.43 -2.67
CA ALA A 87 5.72 -27.45 -3.73
C ALA A 87 6.48 -26.11 -3.85
N GLU A 88 5.79 -24.97 -3.67
CA GLU A 88 6.42 -23.64 -3.61
C GLU A 88 7.30 -23.50 -2.37
N GLU A 89 6.85 -24.03 -1.22
CA GLU A 89 7.60 -23.99 0.04
C GLU A 89 8.95 -24.70 -0.09
N ASP A 90 8.95 -25.91 -0.63
CA ASP A 90 10.19 -26.64 -0.88
C ASP A 90 11.12 -25.86 -1.83
N ALA A 91 10.59 -25.29 -2.90
CA ALA A 91 11.36 -24.50 -3.84
C ALA A 91 11.95 -23.24 -3.19
N ILE A 92 11.21 -22.54 -2.33
CA ILE A 92 11.66 -21.36 -1.60
C ILE A 92 12.78 -21.72 -0.62
N ILE A 93 12.61 -22.80 0.13
CA ILE A 93 13.60 -23.29 1.09
C ILE A 93 14.90 -23.68 0.36
N HIS A 94 14.79 -24.42 -0.73
CA HIS A 94 15.95 -24.80 -1.54
C HIS A 94 16.67 -23.59 -2.14
N ALA A 95 15.92 -22.62 -2.67
CA ALA A 95 16.49 -21.40 -3.22
C ALA A 95 17.20 -20.56 -2.15
N ALA A 96 16.61 -20.40 -0.98
CA ALA A 96 17.22 -19.70 0.16
C ALA A 96 18.50 -20.39 0.63
N THR A 97 18.49 -21.73 0.76
CA THR A 97 19.63 -22.53 1.17
C THR A 97 20.78 -22.41 0.15
N ASN A 98 20.47 -22.52 -1.15
CA ASN A 98 21.47 -22.41 -2.20
C ASN A 98 22.07 -21.02 -2.29
N LYS A 99 21.26 -19.96 -2.17
CA LYS A 99 21.73 -18.58 -2.15
C LYS A 99 22.69 -18.34 -0.97
N ASN A 100 22.32 -18.77 0.23
CA ASN A 100 23.15 -18.63 1.41
C ASN A 100 24.47 -19.42 1.28
N ARG A 101 24.45 -20.58 0.63
CA ARG A 101 25.63 -21.40 0.36
C ARG A 101 26.59 -20.73 -0.64
N MET A 102 26.03 -20.09 -1.69
CA MET A 102 26.81 -19.30 -2.65
C MET A 102 27.40 -18.04 -2.03
N GLU A 103 26.62 -17.33 -1.21
CA GLU A 103 27.12 -16.17 -0.48
C GLU A 103 28.27 -16.55 0.43
N ARG A 104 28.18 -17.68 1.15
CA ARG A 104 29.22 -18.18 2.05
C ARG A 104 30.56 -18.48 1.35
N SER A 105 30.53 -18.92 0.08
CA SER A 105 31.73 -19.22 -0.72
C SER A 105 32.42 -17.98 -1.29
N ASN A 106 31.76 -16.83 -1.33
CA ASN A 106 32.24 -15.62 -2.03
C ASN A 106 32.74 -14.51 -1.10
N PHE A 107 32.78 -14.70 0.23
CA PHE A 107 33.15 -13.63 1.15
C PHE A 107 34.66 -13.53 1.38
N SER A 108 35.17 -12.36 1.02
CA SER A 108 36.54 -11.91 1.36
C SER A 108 36.59 -11.03 2.63
N ASN A 109 35.43 -10.75 3.29
CA ASN A 109 35.38 -9.79 4.39
C ASN A 109 34.62 -10.33 5.60
N ILE A 110 35.25 -10.29 6.80
CA ILE A 110 34.72 -10.86 8.07
C ILE A 110 33.35 -10.33 8.46
N LYS A 111 33.07 -9.03 8.23
CA LYS A 111 31.77 -8.43 8.55
C LYS A 111 30.63 -9.04 7.71
N GLN A 112 30.91 -9.35 6.45
CA GLN A 112 29.93 -9.96 5.54
C GLN A 112 29.69 -11.43 5.88
N SER A 113 30.70 -12.13 6.40
CA SER A 113 30.56 -13.53 6.82
C SER A 113 29.69 -13.66 8.06
N VAL A 114 29.81 -12.77 9.05
CA VAL A 114 28.96 -12.75 10.25
C VAL A 114 27.50 -12.48 9.89
N THR A 115 27.24 -11.50 9.05
CA THR A 115 25.88 -11.19 8.58
C THR A 115 25.26 -12.35 7.76
N ALA A 116 26.07 -13.09 7.00
CA ALA A 116 25.61 -14.26 6.27
C ALA A 116 25.30 -15.44 7.20
N GLU A 117 26.08 -15.59 8.27
CA GLU A 117 25.86 -16.64 9.27
C GLU A 117 24.57 -16.39 10.08
N GLU A 118 24.31 -15.15 10.49
CA GLU A 118 23.03 -14.74 11.09
C GLU A 118 21.84 -15.04 10.17
N LYS A 119 21.93 -14.70 8.89
CA LYS A 119 20.87 -15.00 7.89
C LYS A 119 20.65 -16.50 7.71
N ILE A 120 21.69 -17.33 7.80
CA ILE A 120 21.56 -18.79 7.72
C ILE A 120 20.84 -19.32 8.94
N GLN A 121 21.19 -18.84 10.14
CA GLN A 121 20.51 -19.19 11.38
C GLN A 121 19.04 -18.80 11.37
N ASP A 122 18.73 -17.62 10.83
CA ASP A 122 17.35 -17.15 10.67
C ASP A 122 16.53 -18.07 9.74
N VAL A 123 17.12 -18.48 8.60
CA VAL A 123 16.48 -19.42 7.68
C VAL A 123 16.31 -20.79 8.29
N GLU A 124 17.30 -21.30 9.01
CA GLU A 124 17.19 -22.59 9.74
C GLU A 124 16.14 -22.53 10.82
N THR A 125 16.07 -21.43 11.56
CA THR A 125 15.06 -21.22 12.60
C THR A 125 13.67 -21.13 11.98
N LEU A 126 13.52 -20.43 10.87
CA LEU A 126 12.27 -20.37 10.11
C LEU A 126 11.83 -21.78 9.68
N ILE A 127 12.74 -22.56 9.08
CA ILE A 127 12.44 -23.94 8.64
C ILE A 127 12.04 -24.81 9.82
N LYS A 128 12.75 -24.73 10.94
CA LYS A 128 12.44 -25.50 12.16
C LYS A 128 11.07 -25.11 12.73
N THR A 129 10.77 -23.82 12.76
CA THR A 129 9.48 -23.30 13.26
C THR A 129 8.32 -23.69 12.34
N THR A 130 8.47 -23.52 11.03
CA THR A 130 7.46 -23.91 10.04
C THR A 130 7.16 -25.41 10.11
N ARG A 131 8.20 -26.27 10.20
CA ARG A 131 8.01 -27.73 10.28
C ARG A 131 7.52 -28.24 11.63
N ARG A 132 7.97 -27.66 12.74
CA ARG A 132 7.61 -28.10 14.10
C ARG A 132 6.27 -27.55 14.56
N GLN A 133 5.95 -26.29 14.23
CA GLN A 133 4.74 -25.61 14.69
C GLN A 133 3.61 -25.68 13.67
N THR A 134 3.82 -26.33 12.53
CA THR A 134 2.83 -26.40 11.44
C THR A 134 2.38 -24.99 10.98
N GLU A 135 3.25 -24.00 11.12
CA GLU A 135 2.97 -22.64 10.73
C GLU A 135 3.13 -22.47 9.21
N PRO A 136 2.07 -22.14 8.47
CA PRO A 136 2.15 -21.99 7.02
C PRO A 136 2.91 -20.74 6.63
N LEU A 137 3.63 -20.81 5.52
CA LEU A 137 4.18 -19.66 4.84
C LEU A 137 3.10 -19.00 3.98
N ILE A 138 3.12 -17.68 3.98
CA ILE A 138 2.14 -16.83 3.31
C ILE A 138 2.88 -15.90 2.33
N HIS A 139 2.47 -15.89 1.07
CA HIS A 139 2.80 -14.81 0.16
C HIS A 139 1.98 -13.58 0.54
N CYS A 140 2.67 -12.52 0.89
CA CYS A 140 2.06 -11.27 1.32
C CYS A 140 2.50 -10.12 0.41
N SER A 141 1.55 -9.32 -0.06
CA SER A 141 1.83 -8.05 -0.72
C SER A 141 1.01 -6.94 -0.07
N CYS A 142 1.62 -5.79 0.13
CA CYS A 142 0.98 -4.65 0.74
C CYS A 142 1.22 -3.39 -0.09
N PHE A 143 0.13 -2.72 -0.46
CA PHE A 143 0.12 -1.46 -1.18
C PHE A 143 -0.56 -0.40 -0.34
N LEU A 144 0.00 0.80 -0.37
CA LEU A 144 -0.56 2.00 0.24
C LEU A 144 -0.94 2.97 -0.87
N GLU A 145 -2.21 3.32 -0.98
CA GLU A 145 -2.69 4.39 -1.83
C GLU A 145 -2.90 5.64 -0.98
N LEU A 146 -2.21 6.70 -1.33
CA LEU A 146 -2.28 8.00 -0.69
C LEU A 146 -3.17 8.91 -1.55
N THR A 147 -4.13 9.57 -0.94
CA THR A 147 -5.11 10.44 -1.62
C THR A 147 -5.17 11.78 -0.95
N ALA A 148 -5.07 12.86 -1.72
CA ALA A 148 -5.19 14.22 -1.23
C ALA A 148 -5.87 15.13 -2.27
N PRO A 149 -6.53 16.21 -1.87
CA PRO A 149 -7.16 17.17 -2.78
C PRO A 149 -6.14 18.00 -3.58
N THR A 150 -4.96 18.28 -3.02
CA THR A 150 -3.91 19.04 -3.68
C THR A 150 -2.59 18.29 -3.75
N MET A 151 -1.68 18.74 -4.62
CA MET A 151 -0.36 18.12 -4.76
C MET A 151 0.54 18.39 -3.55
N GLU A 152 0.40 19.56 -2.94
CA GLU A 152 1.10 19.92 -1.71
C GLU A 152 0.72 19.03 -0.55
N GLU A 153 -0.57 18.81 -0.37
CA GLU A 153 -1.10 17.91 0.66
C GLU A 153 -0.69 16.44 0.41
N LEU A 154 -0.66 16.00 -0.87
CA LEU A 154 -0.18 14.66 -1.20
C LEU A 154 1.30 14.49 -0.82
N ARG A 155 2.14 15.51 -1.03
CA ARG A 155 3.55 15.47 -0.63
C ARG A 155 3.68 15.42 0.88
N SER A 156 2.95 16.27 1.60
CA SER A 156 2.94 16.28 3.07
C SER A 156 2.50 14.92 3.64
N LEU A 157 1.42 14.35 3.09
CA LEU A 157 0.93 13.02 3.49
C LEU A 157 1.97 11.92 3.22
N ARG A 158 2.66 12.00 2.06
CA ARG A 158 3.73 11.06 1.72
C ARG A 158 4.90 11.14 2.71
N ASP A 159 5.31 12.34 3.10
CA ASP A 159 6.39 12.54 4.07
C ASP A 159 6.01 12.02 5.45
N GLU A 160 4.77 12.23 5.89
CA GLU A 160 4.25 11.71 7.15
C GLU A 160 4.20 10.17 7.15
N VAL A 161 3.66 9.57 6.08
CA VAL A 161 3.64 8.11 5.90
C VAL A 161 5.05 7.54 5.90
N ASN A 162 5.99 8.17 5.17
CA ASN A 162 7.39 7.73 5.14
C ASN A 162 8.03 7.80 6.52
N ALA A 163 7.76 8.84 7.32
CA ALA A 163 8.28 8.94 8.68
C ALA A 163 7.80 7.79 9.58
N ILE A 164 6.53 7.39 9.45
CA ILE A 164 5.97 6.23 10.17
C ILE A 164 6.65 4.94 9.70
N LEU A 165 6.77 4.74 8.39
CA LEU A 165 7.37 3.53 7.80
C LEU A 165 8.84 3.37 8.21
N ILE A 166 9.63 4.45 8.19
CA ILE A 166 11.03 4.44 8.64
C ILE A 166 11.11 4.08 10.13
N ARG A 167 10.24 4.64 10.97
CA ARG A 167 10.20 4.32 12.41
C ARG A 167 9.90 2.84 12.65
N SER A 168 9.00 2.26 11.88
CA SER A 168 8.65 0.84 11.94
C SER A 168 9.62 -0.06 11.15
N LYS A 169 10.72 0.50 10.62
CA LYS A 169 11.73 -0.21 9.80
C LYS A 169 11.13 -0.92 8.58
N LEU A 170 10.05 -0.37 8.03
CA LEU A 170 9.42 -0.85 6.82
C LEU A 170 10.02 -0.12 5.60
N GLY A 171 10.46 -0.87 4.61
CA GLY A 171 10.96 -0.29 3.36
C GLY A 171 9.89 -0.26 2.28
N THR A 172 9.83 0.84 1.55
CA THR A 172 8.87 1.06 0.47
C THR A 172 9.53 1.23 -0.89
N ASP A 173 8.74 0.99 -1.92
CA ASP A 173 9.04 1.33 -3.31
C ASP A 173 7.97 2.31 -3.79
N PRO A 174 8.35 3.53 -4.24
CA PRO A 174 7.41 4.55 -4.69
C PRO A 174 6.77 4.24 -6.05
N LEU A 175 7.06 3.12 -6.67
CA LEU A 175 6.52 2.67 -7.95
C LEU A 175 6.64 3.72 -9.06
N LEU A 176 7.81 4.35 -9.17
CA LEU A 176 8.09 5.36 -10.19
C LEU A 176 7.83 4.80 -11.59
N LEU A 177 7.14 5.59 -12.44
CA LEU A 177 6.68 5.22 -13.79
C LEU A 177 5.69 4.05 -13.83
N ARG A 178 5.32 3.47 -12.69
CA ARG A 178 4.43 2.32 -12.57
C ARG A 178 3.18 2.60 -11.72
N GLN A 179 2.79 3.86 -11.62
CA GLN A 179 1.62 4.26 -10.83
C GLN A 179 0.31 3.65 -11.33
N ARG A 180 0.21 3.37 -12.64
CA ARG A 180 -0.94 2.65 -13.22
C ARG A 180 -1.04 1.22 -12.68
N ASP A 181 0.08 0.49 -12.66
CA ASP A 181 0.13 -0.87 -12.13
C ASP A 181 -0.14 -0.86 -10.61
N GLY A 182 0.38 0.17 -9.91
CA GLY A 182 0.10 0.43 -8.51
C GLY A 182 -1.39 0.61 -8.25
N PHE A 183 -2.06 1.46 -9.01
CA PHE A 183 -3.51 1.67 -8.92
C PHE A 183 -4.30 0.38 -9.16
N LEU A 184 -3.95 -0.40 -10.18
CA LEU A 184 -4.59 -1.70 -10.44
C LEU A 184 -4.38 -2.68 -9.28
N SER A 185 -3.21 -2.65 -8.64
CA SER A 185 -2.88 -3.53 -7.52
C SER A 185 -3.50 -3.08 -6.20
N SER A 186 -3.74 -1.78 -6.01
CA SER A 186 -4.42 -1.23 -4.82
C SER A 186 -5.95 -1.33 -4.89
N ASN A 187 -6.51 -1.53 -6.07
CA ASN A 187 -7.96 -1.65 -6.25
C ASN A 187 -8.49 -2.96 -5.64
N PRO A 188 -9.62 -2.96 -4.91
CA PRO A 188 -10.21 -4.18 -4.33
C PRO A 188 -10.51 -5.29 -5.33
N ALA A 189 -10.89 -4.95 -6.55
CA ALA A 189 -11.13 -5.91 -7.63
C ALA A 189 -9.86 -6.25 -8.44
N GLY A 190 -8.74 -5.58 -8.17
CA GLY A 190 -7.49 -5.76 -8.88
C GLY A 190 -6.68 -6.96 -8.39
N GLN A 191 -5.73 -7.36 -9.20
CA GLN A 191 -4.72 -8.36 -8.85
C GLN A 191 -3.37 -7.68 -8.74
N ASN A 192 -2.43 -8.30 -8.01
CA ASN A 192 -1.06 -7.80 -7.93
C ASN A 192 -0.39 -7.83 -9.31
N ALA A 193 -0.30 -6.66 -9.95
CA ALA A 193 0.33 -6.50 -11.26
C ALA A 193 1.87 -6.63 -11.23
N PHE A 194 2.47 -6.68 -10.04
CA PHE A 194 3.92 -6.76 -9.85
C PHE A 194 4.42 -8.18 -9.58
N GLY A 195 3.54 -9.13 -9.32
CA GLY A 195 3.88 -10.51 -9.00
C GLY A 195 4.90 -10.58 -7.84
N SER A 196 5.91 -11.41 -7.99
CA SER A 196 6.96 -11.63 -6.98
C SER A 196 7.77 -10.38 -6.62
N PHE A 197 7.74 -9.34 -7.45
CA PHE A 197 8.40 -8.07 -7.14
C PHE A 197 7.82 -7.41 -5.87
N ALA A 198 6.51 -7.40 -5.71
CA ALA A 198 5.83 -6.81 -4.55
C ALA A 198 5.40 -7.85 -3.50
N GLU A 199 5.57 -9.14 -3.77
CA GLU A 199 5.28 -10.21 -2.81
C GLU A 199 6.48 -10.51 -1.92
N ARG A 200 6.20 -10.82 -0.66
CA ARG A 200 7.16 -11.37 0.31
C ARG A 200 6.57 -12.62 0.93
N VAL A 201 7.42 -13.60 1.14
CA VAL A 201 7.05 -14.82 1.86
C VAL A 201 7.35 -14.60 3.33
N LEU A 202 6.33 -14.67 4.14
CA LEU A 202 6.39 -14.44 5.58
C LEU A 202 5.68 -15.60 6.32
N PRO A 203 6.07 -15.92 7.57
CA PRO A 203 5.28 -16.78 8.44
C PRO A 203 3.90 -16.20 8.69
N ALA A 204 2.90 -17.05 8.89
CA ALA A 204 1.52 -16.62 9.13
C ALA A 204 1.38 -15.68 10.35
N SER A 205 2.14 -15.92 11.43
CA SER A 205 2.19 -15.05 12.61
C SER A 205 2.68 -13.64 12.26
N SER A 206 3.72 -13.55 11.41
CA SER A 206 4.25 -12.26 10.94
C SER A 206 3.23 -11.51 10.09
N VAL A 207 2.50 -12.20 9.20
CA VAL A 207 1.42 -11.58 8.42
C VAL A 207 0.27 -11.14 9.33
N ALA A 208 -0.07 -11.92 10.34
CA ALA A 208 -1.08 -11.54 11.33
C ALA A 208 -0.68 -10.26 12.09
N ASN A 209 0.61 -10.06 12.35
CA ASN A 209 1.11 -8.84 13.00
C ASN A 209 1.08 -7.59 12.08
N LEU A 210 0.89 -7.75 10.77
CA LEU A 210 0.67 -6.63 9.85
C LEU A 210 -0.77 -6.08 9.92
N TYR A 211 -1.60 -6.58 10.83
CA TYR A 211 -3.00 -6.21 10.96
C TYR A 211 -3.20 -4.69 11.04
N PRO A 212 -3.93 -4.08 10.08
CA PRO A 212 -4.04 -2.62 10.00
C PRO A 212 -5.20 -2.05 10.79
N ILE A 213 -6.06 -2.91 11.32
CA ILE A 213 -7.29 -2.51 11.99
C ILE A 213 -7.09 -2.63 13.50
N SER A 214 -7.25 -1.52 14.21
CA SER A 214 -7.35 -1.59 15.65
C SER A 214 -8.83 -1.43 16.01
N TYR A 215 -9.28 -2.29 16.88
CA TYR A 215 -10.51 -2.06 17.56
C TYR A 215 -10.22 -1.21 18.80
N SER A 216 -10.27 0.09 18.63
CA SER A 216 -10.19 1.02 19.73
C SER A 216 -11.59 1.56 19.95
N GLY A 217 -12.48 1.01 20.62
CA GLY A 217 -13.84 1.56 20.91
C GLY A 217 -14.16 2.93 20.29
N LYS A 218 -15.35 3.36 20.32
CA LYS A 218 -15.70 4.72 19.90
C LYS A 218 -15.22 5.72 20.96
N THR A 219 -14.25 6.58 20.60
CA THR A 219 -13.72 7.59 21.51
C THR A 219 -13.83 8.96 20.85
N ASP A 220 -14.87 9.69 21.18
CA ASP A 220 -15.05 11.08 20.74
C ASP A 220 -14.28 12.01 21.70
N PRO A 221 -13.53 13.02 21.20
CA PRO A 221 -12.63 13.84 22.03
C PRO A 221 -13.34 14.62 23.17
N MET A 222 -14.60 14.99 22.98
CA MET A 222 -15.39 15.77 23.91
C MET A 222 -16.60 14.99 24.47
N GLY A 223 -16.63 13.68 24.26
CA GLY A 223 -17.72 12.82 24.68
C GLY A 223 -17.71 12.45 26.16
N PHE A 224 -18.80 11.87 26.62
CA PHE A 224 -18.87 11.27 27.95
C PHE A 224 -18.67 9.75 27.88
N TYR A 225 -18.14 9.20 28.95
CA TYR A 225 -17.89 7.77 29.09
C TYR A 225 -19.21 7.00 29.23
N VAL A 226 -19.50 6.13 28.29
CA VAL A 226 -20.72 5.30 28.26
C VAL A 226 -20.48 3.94 28.90
N GLY A 227 -19.27 3.38 28.75
CA GLY A 227 -18.94 2.07 29.26
C GLY A 227 -17.77 1.43 28.53
N ARG A 228 -17.71 0.10 28.61
CA ARG A 228 -16.75 -0.70 27.83
C ARG A 228 -17.50 -1.59 26.86
N ASP A 229 -16.90 -1.76 25.71
CA ASP A 229 -17.39 -2.71 24.73
C ASP A 229 -17.05 -4.17 25.12
N LYS A 230 -17.51 -5.12 24.30
CA LYS A 230 -17.23 -6.56 24.51
C LYS A 230 -15.74 -6.95 24.46
N TYR A 231 -14.87 -6.05 23.99
CA TYR A 231 -13.42 -6.25 23.92
C TYR A 231 -12.66 -5.50 25.02
N GLY A 232 -13.38 -4.83 25.92
CA GLY A 232 -12.80 -4.10 27.04
C GLY A 232 -12.35 -2.68 26.70
N SER A 233 -12.56 -2.19 25.47
CA SER A 233 -12.22 -0.82 25.08
C SER A 233 -13.23 0.17 25.64
N ASN A 234 -12.75 1.35 26.04
CA ASN A 234 -13.63 2.42 26.52
C ASN A 234 -14.49 2.98 25.37
N VAL A 235 -15.76 3.20 25.63
CA VAL A 235 -16.71 3.83 24.72
C VAL A 235 -17.02 5.22 25.26
N ILE A 236 -16.53 6.24 24.56
CA ILE A 236 -16.76 7.66 24.85
C ILE A 236 -17.54 8.23 23.66
N VAL A 237 -18.71 8.79 23.91
CA VAL A 237 -19.62 9.25 22.86
C VAL A 237 -19.97 10.72 23.10
N ASP A 238 -19.80 11.52 22.08
CA ASP A 238 -20.34 12.88 21.98
C ASP A 238 -21.70 12.80 21.27
N LEU A 239 -22.76 13.09 21.97
CA LEU A 239 -24.12 13.04 21.43
C LEU A 239 -24.48 14.29 20.60
N ASP A 240 -23.75 15.38 20.81
CA ASP A 240 -24.00 16.64 20.14
C ASP A 240 -23.25 16.79 18.82
N ARG A 241 -22.16 16.04 18.65
CA ARG A 241 -21.31 16.12 17.47
C ARG A 241 -21.30 14.82 16.69
N ARG A 242 -21.78 14.86 15.46
CA ARG A 242 -21.65 13.77 14.49
C ARG A 242 -20.55 14.08 13.48
N ALA A 243 -19.91 13.03 12.95
CA ALA A 243 -18.82 13.13 11.96
C ALA A 243 -19.24 13.84 10.64
N ASP A 244 -20.53 13.97 10.40
CA ASP A 244 -21.13 14.54 9.20
C ASP A 244 -21.85 15.87 9.46
N ASP A 245 -21.56 16.55 10.58
CA ASP A 245 -22.17 17.82 11.02
C ASP A 245 -23.71 17.82 11.08
N LYS A 246 -24.32 16.64 11.13
CA LYS A 246 -25.77 16.49 11.29
C LYS A 246 -26.09 16.41 12.77
N THR A 247 -26.76 17.41 13.26
CA THR A 247 -27.47 17.36 14.56
C THR A 247 -28.71 16.48 14.45
N ASN A 248 -29.07 15.80 15.55
CA ASN A 248 -30.35 15.08 15.66
C ASN A 248 -31.48 16.04 15.71
#